data_f329300155ced19465c15fd457ba4192
#
_entry.id   f329300155ced19465c15fd457ba4192
#
_cell.length_a   1.000
_cell.length_b   1.000
_cell.length_c   1.000
_cell.angle_alpha   90.00
_cell.angle_beta   90.00
_cell.angle_gamma   90.00
#
_symmetry.space_group_name_H-M   'P 1'
#
loop_
_entity.id
_entity.type
_entity.pdbx_description
1 polymer ?
#
loop_
_entity_poly.entity_id
_entity_poly.type
_entity_poly.pdbx_seq_one_letter_code
_entity_poly.pdbx_strand_id
1 'polypeptide(L)'
;MPQPLKIALLTYSTKLRGSVVHTLELATALTELGHQVCIYALDKDGQGFDRAVPAKVQLVPAGPPPAGLSPDQATDALIRQRIQEFVDYLLACPDRHDIYHAQDCIGANALVQLRQQGRVPNVVRTVHHIEDYASIYLRQCQDKSIRDPDLCLCVSDRWHQALRDEYAINAPRVLNGVDLKRFSPVPSGQEEALKARYGLTGSPIFLTVGGIEPRKNSIRLLEAFAQVLTTHPQAQLVIAGGATLFDYEPYRQAFFARAKELEQQHGPLIGQSVLLPGVIPDGDLPALYRTADVFCFPSTKEGWGLVVLEAIASALPVITANQPPFTEFLNPDQALLVNPDSADAIAAAMVAGLDAEVAHRLVGHSQAVLPHYSWQKSASLHLAHYRTLI
;
A
#
# COMPACT_ATOMS: atom_id res chain seq x y z
N MET A 1 15.97 -5.18 -30.48
CA MET A 1 15.27 -5.09 -29.19
C MET A 1 15.25 -6.48 -28.58
N PRO A 2 15.40 -6.65 -27.27
CA PRO A 2 15.29 -7.97 -26.65
C PRO A 2 13.88 -8.53 -26.87
N GLN A 3 13.77 -9.86 -26.94
CA GLN A 3 12.53 -10.57 -27.21
C GLN A 3 11.47 -10.24 -26.11
N PRO A 4 10.20 -9.98 -26.49
CA PRO A 4 9.12 -9.79 -25.53
C PRO A 4 8.93 -11.01 -24.65
N LEU A 5 8.80 -10.79 -23.33
CA LEU A 5 8.50 -11.84 -22.34
C LEU A 5 7.00 -11.99 -22.15
N LYS A 6 6.55 -13.21 -21.83
CA LYS A 6 5.24 -13.52 -21.29
C LYS A 6 5.33 -13.60 -19.78
N ILE A 7 4.64 -12.70 -19.08
CA ILE A 7 4.75 -12.52 -17.62
C ILE A 7 3.39 -12.71 -16.98
N ALA A 8 3.32 -13.61 -16.01
CA ALA A 8 2.18 -13.75 -15.10
C ALA A 8 2.47 -13.00 -13.80
N LEU A 9 1.58 -12.08 -13.41
CA LEU A 9 1.62 -11.41 -12.10
C LEU A 9 0.46 -11.92 -11.24
N LEU A 10 0.75 -12.41 -10.04
CA LEU A 10 -0.26 -12.92 -9.12
C LEU A 10 -0.48 -11.97 -7.96
N THR A 11 -1.75 -11.70 -7.62
CA THR A 11 -2.13 -10.89 -6.46
C THR A 11 -3.36 -11.46 -5.73
N TYR A 12 -3.33 -11.40 -4.41
CA TYR A 12 -4.31 -12.04 -3.52
C TYR A 12 -5.68 -11.35 -3.48
N SER A 13 -5.88 -10.27 -4.22
CA SER A 13 -7.11 -9.49 -4.14
C SER A 13 -7.28 -8.60 -5.38
N THR A 14 -8.53 -8.26 -5.67
CA THR A 14 -8.92 -7.20 -6.60
C THR A 14 -9.08 -5.84 -5.92
N LYS A 15 -9.09 -5.79 -4.57
CA LYS A 15 -9.23 -4.53 -3.83
C LYS A 15 -7.90 -3.79 -3.74
N LEU A 16 -7.89 -2.52 -4.12
CA LEU A 16 -6.69 -1.69 -4.23
C LEU A 16 -6.04 -1.47 -2.85
N ARG A 17 -4.85 -2.03 -2.70
CA ARG A 17 -3.94 -1.91 -1.56
C ARG A 17 -2.53 -1.84 -2.09
N GLY A 18 -1.55 -1.47 -1.28
CA GLY A 18 -0.19 -1.22 -1.73
C GLY A 18 0.38 -2.26 -2.70
N SER A 19 0.32 -3.56 -2.37
CA SER A 19 0.81 -4.63 -3.25
C SER A 19 -0.04 -4.85 -4.49
N VAL A 20 -1.36 -4.61 -4.41
CA VAL A 20 -2.27 -4.68 -5.57
C VAL A 20 -2.00 -3.51 -6.50
N VAL A 21 -1.89 -2.28 -5.97
CA VAL A 21 -1.51 -1.09 -6.76
C VAL A 21 -0.16 -1.31 -7.44
N HIS A 22 0.84 -1.81 -6.71
CA HIS A 22 2.14 -2.20 -7.29
C HIS A 22 1.95 -3.18 -8.48
N THR A 23 1.10 -4.19 -8.32
CA THR A 23 0.84 -5.18 -9.39
C THR A 23 0.28 -4.52 -10.64
N LEU A 24 -0.73 -3.65 -10.49
CA LEU A 24 -1.39 -3.00 -11.63
C LEU A 24 -0.46 -2.01 -12.34
N GLU A 25 0.27 -1.23 -11.58
CA GLU A 25 1.22 -0.24 -12.13
C GLU A 25 2.42 -0.92 -12.80
N LEU A 26 2.97 -1.97 -12.18
CA LEU A 26 4.03 -2.78 -12.79
C LEU A 26 3.55 -3.44 -14.08
N ALA A 27 2.34 -4.01 -14.08
CA ALA A 27 1.75 -4.61 -15.27
C ALA A 27 1.59 -3.60 -16.40
N THR A 28 1.12 -2.39 -16.07
CA THR A 28 0.98 -1.28 -17.02
C THR A 28 2.33 -0.93 -17.63
N ALA A 29 3.34 -0.68 -16.80
CA ALA A 29 4.66 -0.30 -17.28
C ALA A 29 5.35 -1.39 -18.10
N LEU A 30 5.22 -2.66 -17.71
CA LEU A 30 5.74 -3.79 -18.49
C LEU A 30 5.05 -3.93 -19.84
N THR A 31 3.73 -3.70 -19.91
CA THR A 31 2.96 -3.72 -21.17
C THR A 31 3.37 -2.56 -22.07
N GLU A 32 3.55 -1.34 -21.52
CA GLU A 32 4.07 -0.19 -22.26
C GLU A 32 5.48 -0.43 -22.83
N LEU A 33 6.29 -1.24 -22.17
CA LEU A 33 7.61 -1.69 -22.65
C LEU A 33 7.54 -2.83 -23.69
N GLY A 34 6.34 -3.25 -24.09
CA GLY A 34 6.11 -4.23 -25.16
C GLY A 34 6.10 -5.69 -24.69
N HIS A 35 5.98 -5.96 -23.39
CA HIS A 35 5.87 -7.33 -22.87
C HIS A 35 4.40 -7.78 -22.81
N GLN A 36 4.16 -9.10 -22.86
CA GLN A 36 2.84 -9.70 -22.72
C GLN A 36 2.58 -10.01 -21.25
N VAL A 37 1.73 -9.22 -20.61
CA VAL A 37 1.45 -9.34 -19.19
C VAL A 37 0.04 -9.88 -18.95
N CYS A 38 -0.08 -10.86 -18.05
CA CYS A 38 -1.35 -11.36 -17.54
C CYS A 38 -1.36 -11.25 -16.02
N ILE A 39 -2.37 -10.55 -15.47
CA ILE A 39 -2.60 -10.47 -14.03
C ILE A 39 -3.59 -11.57 -13.65
N TYR A 40 -3.21 -12.41 -12.68
CA TYR A 40 -4.09 -13.36 -12.01
C TYR A 40 -4.43 -12.82 -10.63
N ALA A 41 -5.70 -12.48 -10.40
CA ALA A 41 -6.14 -11.87 -9.15
C ALA A 41 -7.24 -12.70 -8.48
N LEU A 42 -7.11 -12.98 -7.17
CA LEU A 42 -8.21 -13.55 -6.40
C LEU A 42 -9.37 -12.57 -6.31
N ASP A 43 -10.50 -12.96 -6.90
CA ASP A 43 -11.72 -12.16 -6.90
C ASP A 43 -12.75 -12.74 -5.92
N LYS A 44 -12.95 -12.03 -4.82
CA LYS A 44 -13.74 -12.48 -3.66
C LYS A 44 -15.22 -12.11 -3.76
N ASP A 45 -15.56 -11.17 -4.61
CA ASP A 45 -16.92 -10.62 -4.74
C ASP A 45 -17.42 -10.56 -6.20
N GLY A 46 -16.64 -11.05 -7.15
CA GLY A 46 -17.00 -11.08 -8.56
C GLY A 46 -16.97 -9.70 -9.26
N GLN A 47 -16.42 -8.67 -8.61
CA GLN A 47 -16.42 -7.29 -9.13
C GLN A 47 -15.17 -6.94 -9.95
N GLY A 48 -14.10 -7.72 -9.80
CA GLY A 48 -12.82 -7.40 -10.42
C GLY A 48 -12.14 -6.16 -9.83
N PHE A 49 -11.30 -5.52 -10.62
CA PHE A 49 -10.62 -4.28 -10.24
C PHE A 49 -11.47 -3.05 -10.53
N ASP A 50 -11.44 -2.07 -9.64
CA ASP A 50 -12.02 -0.73 -9.82
C ASP A 50 -11.08 0.20 -10.65
N ARG A 51 -10.26 -0.40 -11.51
CA ARG A 51 -9.31 0.30 -12.38
C ARG A 51 -9.06 -0.51 -13.65
N ALA A 52 -9.16 0.13 -14.80
CA ALA A 52 -8.70 -0.46 -16.06
C ALA A 52 -7.17 -0.49 -16.13
N VAL A 53 -6.62 -1.58 -16.66
CA VAL A 53 -5.19 -1.75 -16.93
C VAL A 53 -4.99 -2.27 -18.36
N PRO A 54 -3.91 -1.92 -19.06
CA PRO A 54 -3.67 -2.37 -20.43
C PRO A 54 -3.24 -3.84 -20.53
N ALA A 55 -2.97 -4.50 -19.40
CA ALA A 55 -2.61 -5.92 -19.32
C ALA A 55 -3.86 -6.82 -19.36
N LYS A 56 -3.68 -8.08 -19.80
CA LYS A 56 -4.72 -9.11 -19.66
C LYS A 56 -5.01 -9.36 -18.19
N VAL A 57 -6.29 -9.46 -17.80
CA VAL A 57 -6.71 -9.79 -16.44
C VAL A 57 -7.46 -11.12 -16.44
N GLN A 58 -7.06 -12.02 -15.56
CA GLN A 58 -7.73 -13.28 -15.26
C GLN A 58 -8.19 -13.24 -13.80
N LEU A 59 -9.49 -13.23 -13.59
CA LEU A 59 -10.08 -13.25 -12.26
C LEU A 59 -10.15 -14.71 -11.78
N VAL A 60 -9.46 -15.01 -10.69
CA VAL A 60 -9.48 -16.31 -10.04
C VAL A 60 -10.64 -16.32 -9.03
N PRO A 61 -11.71 -17.11 -9.25
CA PRO A 61 -12.85 -17.14 -8.34
C PRO A 61 -12.43 -17.58 -6.95
N ALA A 62 -12.80 -16.81 -5.94
CA ALA A 62 -12.56 -17.15 -4.55
C ALA A 62 -13.85 -17.65 -3.89
N GLY A 63 -13.84 -18.86 -3.38
CA GLY A 63 -14.96 -19.45 -2.66
C GLY A 63 -15.24 -18.76 -1.32
N PRO A 64 -16.38 -19.04 -0.68
CA PRO A 64 -16.67 -18.50 0.65
C PRO A 64 -15.64 -18.97 1.68
N PRO A 65 -15.34 -18.13 2.70
CA PRO A 65 -14.45 -18.53 3.79
C PRO A 65 -14.93 -19.79 4.49
N PRO A 66 -14.02 -20.66 4.99
CA PRO A 66 -14.38 -21.83 5.78
C PRO A 66 -15.19 -21.42 7.02
N ALA A 67 -16.27 -22.14 7.29
CA ALA A 67 -17.17 -21.87 8.41
C ALA A 67 -16.96 -22.86 9.57
N GLY A 68 -17.42 -22.51 10.78
CA GLY A 68 -17.42 -23.41 11.94
C GLY A 68 -16.07 -23.59 12.63
N LEU A 69 -15.10 -22.72 12.36
CA LEU A 69 -13.76 -22.77 12.94
C LEU A 69 -13.56 -21.67 13.99
N SER A 70 -12.63 -21.88 14.92
CA SER A 70 -12.16 -20.79 15.79
C SER A 70 -11.44 -19.70 14.97
N PRO A 71 -11.34 -18.45 15.45
CA PRO A 71 -10.71 -17.36 14.71
C PRO A 71 -9.30 -17.70 14.18
N ASP A 72 -8.47 -18.32 15.01
CA ASP A 72 -7.09 -18.70 14.62
C ASP A 72 -7.10 -19.79 13.54
N GLN A 73 -7.96 -20.82 13.69
CA GLN A 73 -8.10 -21.87 12.69
C GLN A 73 -8.72 -21.36 11.39
N ALA A 74 -9.65 -20.40 11.48
CA ALA A 74 -10.33 -19.83 10.32
C ALA A 74 -9.35 -19.10 9.39
N THR A 75 -8.40 -18.34 9.94
CA THR A 75 -7.39 -17.63 9.13
C THR A 75 -6.47 -18.62 8.42
N ASP A 76 -5.95 -19.63 9.12
CA ASP A 76 -5.08 -20.65 8.54
C ASP A 76 -5.80 -21.44 7.43
N ALA A 77 -7.05 -21.86 7.67
CA ALA A 77 -7.87 -22.57 6.70
C ALA A 77 -8.18 -21.70 5.47
N LEU A 78 -8.48 -20.42 5.68
CA LEU A 78 -8.72 -19.47 4.61
C LEU A 78 -7.47 -19.32 3.72
N ILE A 79 -6.29 -19.16 4.29
CA ILE A 79 -5.06 -19.02 3.51
C ILE A 79 -4.77 -20.31 2.71
N ARG A 80 -4.97 -21.50 3.31
CA ARG A 80 -4.86 -22.79 2.58
C ARG A 80 -5.81 -22.83 1.38
N GLN A 81 -7.06 -22.43 1.57
CA GLN A 81 -8.07 -22.39 0.51
C GLN A 81 -7.64 -21.45 -0.60
N ARG A 82 -7.18 -20.24 -0.30
CA ARG A 82 -6.74 -19.25 -1.29
C ARG A 82 -5.53 -19.74 -2.11
N ILE A 83 -4.59 -20.43 -1.48
CA ILE A 83 -3.46 -21.07 -2.17
C ILE A 83 -3.98 -22.13 -3.15
N GLN A 84 -4.90 -23.00 -2.70
CA GLN A 84 -5.45 -24.07 -3.53
C GLN A 84 -6.25 -23.53 -4.71
N GLU A 85 -7.04 -22.47 -4.51
CA GLU A 85 -7.79 -21.80 -5.59
C GLU A 85 -6.88 -21.32 -6.72
N PHE A 86 -5.71 -20.73 -6.40
CA PHE A 86 -4.71 -20.38 -7.42
C PHE A 86 -4.13 -21.61 -8.12
N VAL A 87 -3.80 -22.67 -7.35
CA VAL A 87 -3.24 -23.91 -7.90
C VAL A 87 -4.22 -24.51 -8.91
N ASP A 88 -5.49 -24.69 -8.51
CA ASP A 88 -6.52 -25.31 -9.36
C ASP A 88 -6.77 -24.49 -10.62
N TYR A 89 -6.88 -23.16 -10.48
CA TYR A 89 -7.10 -22.27 -11.60
C TYR A 89 -5.93 -22.32 -12.61
N LEU A 90 -4.71 -22.24 -12.14
CA LEU A 90 -3.52 -22.25 -13.00
C LEU A 90 -3.26 -23.62 -13.64
N LEU A 91 -3.65 -24.72 -13.00
CA LEU A 91 -3.61 -26.05 -13.60
C LEU A 91 -4.59 -26.18 -14.79
N ALA A 92 -5.78 -25.59 -14.65
CA ALA A 92 -6.79 -25.59 -15.69
C ALA A 92 -6.52 -24.57 -16.82
N CYS A 93 -5.70 -23.53 -16.53
CA CYS A 93 -5.39 -22.47 -17.47
C CYS A 93 -4.42 -22.96 -18.57
N PRO A 94 -4.76 -22.77 -19.88
CA PRO A 94 -3.87 -23.15 -20.98
C PRO A 94 -2.70 -22.20 -21.20
N ASP A 95 -2.79 -20.97 -20.67
CA ASP A 95 -1.78 -19.93 -20.85
C ASP A 95 -0.44 -20.36 -20.24
N ARG A 96 0.66 -20.08 -20.94
CA ARG A 96 2.02 -20.34 -20.45
C ARG A 96 2.82 -19.06 -20.49
N HIS A 97 3.62 -18.85 -19.45
CA HIS A 97 4.43 -17.66 -19.26
C HIS A 97 5.91 -18.03 -19.04
N ASP A 98 6.80 -17.13 -19.39
CA ASP A 98 8.23 -17.28 -19.17
C ASP A 98 8.58 -17.02 -17.70
N ILE A 99 7.84 -16.07 -17.08
CA ILE A 99 7.98 -15.66 -15.69
C ILE A 99 6.62 -15.74 -14.97
N TYR A 100 6.62 -16.30 -13.79
CA TYR A 100 5.49 -16.30 -12.85
C TYR A 100 5.89 -15.56 -11.59
N HIS A 101 5.30 -14.39 -11.37
CA HIS A 101 5.72 -13.47 -10.31
C HIS A 101 4.58 -13.21 -9.32
N ALA A 102 4.76 -13.62 -8.06
CA ALA A 102 3.83 -13.40 -6.97
C ALA A 102 4.15 -12.13 -6.18
N GLN A 103 3.11 -11.35 -5.88
CA GLN A 103 3.21 -10.14 -5.07
C GLN A 103 2.89 -10.37 -3.58
N ASP A 104 2.48 -11.59 -3.22
CA ASP A 104 2.07 -11.97 -1.86
C ASP A 104 2.42 -13.43 -1.54
N CYS A 105 2.24 -13.82 -0.25
CA CYS A 105 2.53 -15.18 0.20
C CYS A 105 1.63 -16.23 -0.43
N ILE A 106 0.36 -15.89 -0.69
CA ILE A 106 -0.64 -16.85 -1.22
C ILE A 106 -0.24 -17.24 -2.63
N GLY A 107 -0.04 -16.26 -3.51
CA GLY A 107 0.42 -16.48 -4.88
C GLY A 107 1.76 -17.20 -4.94
N ALA A 108 2.73 -16.81 -4.09
CA ALA A 108 4.05 -17.44 -4.07
C ALA A 108 3.98 -18.93 -3.66
N ASN A 109 3.21 -19.27 -2.62
CA ASN A 109 3.05 -20.67 -2.22
C ASN A 109 2.38 -21.51 -3.32
N ALA A 110 1.37 -20.97 -4.01
CA ALA A 110 0.73 -21.64 -5.13
C ALA A 110 1.72 -21.88 -6.28
N LEU A 111 2.50 -20.88 -6.65
CA LEU A 111 3.49 -20.99 -7.73
C LEU A 111 4.62 -21.97 -7.39
N VAL A 112 5.12 -21.95 -6.14
CA VAL A 112 6.13 -22.92 -5.67
C VAL A 112 5.60 -24.36 -5.76
N GLN A 113 4.35 -24.59 -5.36
CA GLN A 113 3.71 -25.90 -5.48
C GLN A 113 3.60 -26.35 -6.95
N LEU A 114 3.18 -25.46 -7.85
CA LEU A 114 3.09 -25.75 -9.29
C LEU A 114 4.46 -25.99 -9.93
N ARG A 115 5.51 -25.26 -9.49
CA ARG A 115 6.88 -25.49 -9.97
C ARG A 115 7.39 -26.86 -9.55
N GLN A 116 7.15 -27.28 -8.31
CA GLN A 116 7.51 -28.63 -7.83
C GLN A 116 6.83 -29.73 -8.64
N GLN A 117 5.66 -29.45 -9.24
CA GLN A 117 4.93 -30.35 -10.15
C GLN A 117 5.39 -30.21 -11.61
N GLY A 118 6.40 -29.38 -11.92
CA GLY A 118 6.88 -29.15 -13.28
C GLY A 118 5.89 -28.38 -14.19
N ARG A 119 4.95 -27.64 -13.61
CA ARG A 119 3.89 -26.93 -14.34
C ARG A 119 4.25 -25.50 -14.71
N VAL A 120 5.09 -24.84 -13.91
CA VAL A 120 5.58 -23.48 -14.14
C VAL A 120 7.12 -23.46 -14.05
N PRO A 121 7.81 -22.68 -14.90
CA PRO A 121 9.27 -22.70 -14.95
C PRO A 121 9.88 -21.81 -13.85
N ASN A 122 9.74 -20.51 -13.96
CA ASN A 122 10.49 -19.51 -13.19
C ASN A 122 9.56 -18.76 -12.23
N VAL A 123 9.77 -18.94 -10.94
CA VAL A 123 8.96 -18.33 -9.88
C VAL A 123 9.72 -17.18 -9.24
N VAL A 124 9.12 -16.00 -9.27
CA VAL A 124 9.62 -14.78 -8.64
C VAL A 124 8.69 -14.34 -7.51
N ARG A 125 9.24 -13.79 -6.45
CA ARG A 125 8.50 -13.20 -5.34
C ARG A 125 9.02 -11.80 -5.04
N THR A 126 8.15 -10.77 -5.00
CA THR A 126 8.50 -9.48 -4.41
C THR A 126 7.97 -9.40 -2.97
N VAL A 127 8.88 -9.24 -2.02
CA VAL A 127 8.55 -9.04 -0.60
C VAL A 127 8.25 -7.55 -0.39
N HIS A 128 6.97 -7.25 -0.12
CA HIS A 128 6.53 -5.89 0.22
C HIS A 128 6.72 -5.58 1.71
N HIS A 129 6.55 -6.57 2.56
CA HIS A 129 6.82 -6.52 4.01
C HIS A 129 6.86 -7.93 4.58
N ILE A 130 7.43 -8.07 5.77
CA ILE A 130 7.45 -9.31 6.55
C ILE A 130 6.55 -9.08 7.77
N GLU A 131 5.59 -9.99 7.99
CA GLU A 131 4.64 -9.92 9.08
C GLU A 131 5.06 -10.77 10.28
N ASP A 132 4.70 -10.29 11.46
CA ASP A 132 4.93 -11.00 12.73
C ASP A 132 3.71 -11.88 13.05
N TYR A 133 3.60 -13.02 12.37
CA TYR A 133 2.48 -13.92 12.58
C TYR A 133 2.56 -14.69 13.90
N ALA A 134 1.46 -14.73 14.67
CA ALA A 134 1.31 -15.62 15.82
C ALA A 134 1.15 -17.10 15.39
N SER A 135 0.41 -17.35 14.30
CA SER A 135 0.18 -18.69 13.75
C SER A 135 1.47 -19.31 13.21
N ILE A 136 1.74 -20.55 13.63
CA ILE A 136 2.87 -21.36 13.12
C ILE A 136 2.70 -21.60 11.60
N TYR A 137 1.47 -21.89 11.16
CA TYR A 137 1.20 -22.11 9.74
C TYR A 137 1.46 -20.87 8.89
N LEU A 138 1.01 -19.69 9.32
CA LEU A 138 1.25 -18.45 8.59
C LEU A 138 2.73 -18.08 8.53
N ARG A 139 3.49 -18.32 9.62
CA ARG A 139 4.97 -18.18 9.60
C ARG A 139 5.58 -19.11 8.56
N GLN A 140 5.21 -20.40 8.56
CA GLN A 140 5.72 -21.35 7.57
C GLN A 140 5.35 -20.97 6.13
N CYS A 141 4.13 -20.45 5.89
CA CYS A 141 3.72 -19.94 4.59
C CYS A 141 4.58 -18.76 4.15
N GLN A 142 4.87 -17.83 5.08
CA GLN A 142 5.75 -16.68 4.80
C GLN A 142 7.17 -17.15 4.48
N ASP A 143 7.75 -18.00 5.32
CA ASP A 143 9.10 -18.51 5.14
C ASP A 143 9.25 -19.24 3.79
N LYS A 144 8.30 -20.10 3.47
CA LYS A 144 8.26 -20.83 2.19
C LYS A 144 8.12 -19.87 1.00
N SER A 145 7.26 -18.85 1.11
CA SER A 145 7.07 -17.86 0.06
C SER A 145 8.31 -16.99 -0.21
N ILE A 146 9.24 -16.92 0.74
CA ILE A 146 10.49 -16.15 0.64
C ILE A 146 11.64 -17.05 0.17
N ARG A 147 11.77 -18.27 0.72
CA ARG A 147 12.92 -19.15 0.48
C ARG A 147 12.84 -19.98 -0.79
N ASP A 148 11.63 -20.40 -1.16
CA ASP A 148 11.44 -21.39 -2.21
C ASP A 148 11.31 -20.83 -3.64
N PRO A 149 10.95 -19.55 -3.91
CA PRO A 149 11.03 -18.99 -5.27
C PRO A 149 12.44 -19.03 -5.86
N ASP A 150 12.54 -19.04 -7.19
CA ASP A 150 13.85 -18.98 -7.89
C ASP A 150 14.52 -17.63 -7.72
N LEU A 151 13.72 -16.58 -7.51
CA LEU A 151 14.19 -15.22 -7.25
C LEU A 151 13.27 -14.53 -6.23
N CYS A 152 13.88 -14.03 -5.16
CA CYS A 152 13.25 -13.16 -4.20
C CYS A 152 13.70 -11.71 -4.44
N LEU A 153 12.74 -10.79 -4.57
CA LEU A 153 12.96 -9.35 -4.71
C LEU A 153 12.37 -8.62 -3.49
N CYS A 154 12.80 -7.40 -3.24
CA CYS A 154 12.23 -6.55 -2.18
C CYS A 154 12.06 -5.10 -2.65
N VAL A 155 11.24 -4.32 -1.90
CA VAL A 155 10.87 -2.96 -2.31
C VAL A 155 11.63 -1.85 -1.59
N SER A 156 12.41 -2.16 -0.55
CA SER A 156 13.14 -1.17 0.25
C SER A 156 14.44 -1.72 0.81
N ASP A 157 15.35 -0.84 1.24
CA ASP A 157 16.61 -1.24 1.87
C ASP A 157 16.37 -1.89 3.24
N ARG A 158 15.33 -1.44 3.97
CA ARG A 158 14.88 -2.10 5.19
C ARG A 158 14.57 -3.58 4.96
N TRP A 159 13.80 -3.91 3.93
CA TRP A 159 13.44 -5.31 3.65
C TRP A 159 14.58 -6.09 3.02
N HIS A 160 15.44 -5.44 2.23
CA HIS A 160 16.68 -6.05 1.80
C HIS A 160 17.54 -6.51 2.98
N GLN A 161 17.71 -5.63 4.00
CA GLN A 161 18.46 -5.94 5.20
C GLN A 161 17.81 -7.08 6.01
N ALA A 162 16.48 -7.01 6.24
CA ALA A 162 15.75 -8.06 6.96
C ALA A 162 15.86 -9.42 6.26
N LEU A 163 15.72 -9.46 4.92
CA LEU A 163 15.85 -10.70 4.15
C LEU A 163 17.28 -11.28 4.23
N ARG A 164 18.28 -10.42 4.25
CA ARG A 164 19.68 -10.86 4.41
C ARG A 164 19.94 -11.41 5.82
N ASP A 165 19.46 -10.72 6.86
CA ASP A 165 19.79 -11.05 8.24
C ASP A 165 18.97 -12.24 8.77
N GLU A 166 17.67 -12.32 8.42
CA GLU A 166 16.76 -13.35 8.94
C GLU A 166 16.67 -14.59 8.03
N TYR A 167 16.84 -14.40 6.70
CA TYR A 167 16.65 -15.45 5.72
C TYR A 167 17.93 -15.86 5.00
N ALA A 168 19.04 -15.11 5.15
CA ALA A 168 20.28 -15.25 4.40
C ALA A 168 20.09 -15.11 2.87
N ILE A 169 19.12 -14.29 2.45
CA ILE A 169 18.78 -14.02 1.06
C ILE A 169 19.21 -12.60 0.69
N ASN A 170 20.06 -12.49 -0.31
CA ASN A 170 20.46 -11.20 -0.89
C ASN A 170 19.45 -10.79 -1.98
N ALA A 171 18.24 -10.38 -1.55
CA ALA A 171 17.15 -10.01 -2.44
C ALA A 171 17.41 -8.67 -3.13
N PRO A 172 17.52 -8.61 -4.48
CA PRO A 172 17.66 -7.33 -5.17
C PRO A 172 16.48 -6.41 -4.91
N ARG A 173 16.79 -5.11 -4.74
CA ARG A 173 15.76 -4.09 -4.55
C ARG A 173 15.17 -3.66 -5.89
N VAL A 174 13.85 -3.74 -6.00
CA VAL A 174 13.05 -3.14 -7.07
C VAL A 174 12.32 -1.93 -6.51
N LEU A 175 12.30 -0.84 -7.26
CA LEU A 175 11.70 0.40 -6.80
C LEU A 175 10.18 0.36 -7.01
N ASN A 176 9.45 1.03 -6.15
CA ASN A 176 8.09 1.45 -6.43
C ASN A 176 8.10 2.77 -7.20
N GLY A 177 6.99 3.11 -7.82
CA GLY A 177 6.82 4.36 -8.55
C GLY A 177 5.56 5.11 -8.12
N VAL A 178 5.34 6.25 -8.75
CA VAL A 178 4.09 6.99 -8.71
C VAL A 178 3.66 7.33 -10.13
N ASP A 179 2.35 7.29 -10.38
CA ASP A 179 1.77 7.70 -11.67
C ASP A 179 1.53 9.22 -11.69
N LEU A 180 2.46 9.96 -12.29
CA LEU A 180 2.39 11.43 -12.40
C LEU A 180 1.30 11.93 -13.35
N LYS A 181 0.69 11.06 -14.18
CA LYS A 181 -0.48 11.41 -14.97
C LYS A 181 -1.75 11.47 -14.13
N ARG A 182 -1.80 10.64 -13.08
CA ARG A 182 -2.92 10.57 -12.14
C ARG A 182 -2.76 11.53 -10.97
N PHE A 183 -1.59 11.51 -10.34
CA PHE A 183 -1.28 12.34 -9.17
C PHE A 183 -0.50 13.56 -9.62
N SER A 184 -1.13 14.71 -9.53
CA SER A 184 -0.54 16.00 -9.91
C SER A 184 -1.26 17.13 -9.18
N PRO A 185 -0.64 18.30 -9.04
CA PRO A 185 -1.28 19.48 -8.43
C PRO A 185 -2.35 20.12 -9.32
N VAL A 186 -2.50 19.67 -10.58
CA VAL A 186 -3.44 20.26 -11.54
C VAL A 186 -4.87 19.85 -11.17
N PRO A 187 -5.77 20.81 -10.87
CA PRO A 187 -7.15 20.51 -10.52
C PRO A 187 -7.88 19.76 -11.65
N SER A 188 -8.72 18.81 -11.28
CA SER A 188 -9.58 18.06 -12.21
C SER A 188 -10.97 18.68 -12.39
N GLY A 189 -11.33 19.66 -11.52
CA GLY A 189 -12.68 20.22 -11.43
C GLY A 189 -13.66 19.39 -10.60
N GLN A 190 -13.21 18.28 -10.03
CA GLN A 190 -14.04 17.41 -9.18
C GLN A 190 -13.91 17.71 -7.68
N GLU A 191 -12.93 18.54 -7.30
CA GLU A 191 -12.55 18.77 -5.92
C GLU A 191 -13.70 19.30 -5.06
N GLU A 192 -14.47 20.27 -5.55
CA GLU A 192 -15.62 20.83 -4.80
C GLU A 192 -16.76 19.81 -4.64
N ALA A 193 -17.05 19.04 -5.68
CA ALA A 193 -18.06 17.98 -5.59
C ALA A 193 -17.62 16.88 -4.61
N LEU A 194 -16.32 16.58 -4.55
CA LEU A 194 -15.74 15.63 -3.64
C LEU A 194 -15.76 16.14 -2.19
N LYS A 195 -15.43 17.42 -1.96
CA LYS A 195 -15.58 18.07 -0.67
C LYS A 195 -17.01 17.96 -0.16
N ALA A 196 -17.99 18.30 -0.99
CA ALA A 196 -19.41 18.19 -0.63
C ALA A 196 -19.82 16.75 -0.31
N ARG A 197 -19.36 15.76 -1.10
CA ARG A 197 -19.66 14.33 -0.92
C ARG A 197 -19.17 13.80 0.43
N TYR A 198 -17.95 14.18 0.83
CA TYR A 198 -17.30 13.65 2.04
C TYR A 198 -17.37 14.60 3.24
N GLY A 199 -18.10 15.71 3.14
CA GLY A 199 -18.28 16.65 4.25
C GLY A 199 -17.02 17.43 4.61
N LEU A 200 -16.15 17.71 3.63
CA LEU A 200 -14.91 18.46 3.81
C LEU A 200 -15.21 19.96 3.81
N THR A 201 -15.67 20.48 4.95
CA THR A 201 -16.10 21.87 5.14
C THR A 201 -15.14 22.69 6.00
N GLY A 202 -14.21 22.03 6.68
CA GLY A 202 -13.23 22.66 7.57
C GLY A 202 -12.01 23.20 6.81
N SER A 203 -11.21 23.97 7.55
CA SER A 203 -9.90 24.46 7.10
C SER A 203 -9.01 24.70 8.33
N PRO A 204 -7.78 24.17 8.36
CA PRO A 204 -7.13 23.34 7.35
C PRO A 204 -7.63 21.89 7.32
N ILE A 205 -7.40 21.19 6.19
CA ILE A 205 -7.69 19.77 5.99
C ILE A 205 -6.40 18.96 6.04
N PHE A 206 -6.29 18.06 7.00
CA PHE A 206 -5.22 17.06 7.10
C PHE A 206 -5.71 15.74 6.51
N LEU A 207 -4.91 15.12 5.65
CA LEU A 207 -5.25 13.85 5.01
C LEU A 207 -4.29 12.75 5.43
N THR A 208 -4.82 11.58 5.76
CA THR A 208 -4.07 10.32 5.76
C THR A 208 -4.79 9.28 4.90
N VAL A 209 -4.04 8.48 4.14
CA VAL A 209 -4.57 7.40 3.30
C VAL A 209 -4.14 6.06 3.87
N GLY A 210 -5.11 5.33 4.39
CA GLY A 210 -4.96 4.05 5.05
C GLY A 210 -6.09 3.82 6.04
N GLY A 211 -6.33 2.57 6.43
CA GLY A 211 -7.35 2.22 7.42
C GLY A 211 -6.92 2.54 8.85
N ILE A 212 -7.85 2.35 9.80
CA ILE A 212 -7.55 2.40 11.23
C ILE A 212 -6.85 1.10 11.61
N GLU A 213 -5.52 1.13 11.63
CA GLU A 213 -4.64 -0.02 11.85
C GLU A 213 -3.47 0.35 12.78
N PRO A 214 -2.97 -0.60 13.60
CA PRO A 214 -1.82 -0.34 14.50
C PRO A 214 -0.62 0.26 13.76
N ARG A 215 -0.23 -0.35 12.64
CA ARG A 215 0.93 0.08 11.86
C ARG A 215 0.77 1.47 11.24
N LYS A 216 -0.48 1.92 10.96
CA LYS A 216 -0.79 3.26 10.45
C LYS A 216 -0.78 4.32 11.55
N ASN A 217 -0.72 3.89 12.80
CA ASN A 217 -0.60 4.75 13.97
C ASN A 217 -1.78 5.73 14.15
N SER A 218 -2.98 5.27 13.78
CA SER A 218 -4.16 6.12 13.70
C SER A 218 -4.57 6.71 15.05
N ILE A 219 -4.34 6.00 16.18
CA ILE A 219 -4.63 6.51 17.52
C ILE A 219 -3.70 7.67 17.86
N ARG A 220 -2.39 7.55 17.59
CA ARG A 220 -1.43 8.61 17.86
C ARG A 220 -1.67 9.83 16.97
N LEU A 221 -2.06 9.61 15.72
CA LEU A 221 -2.45 10.69 14.81
C LEU A 221 -3.71 11.41 15.31
N LEU A 222 -4.71 10.68 15.84
CA LEU A 222 -5.90 11.25 16.44
C LEU A 222 -5.56 12.12 17.66
N GLU A 223 -4.69 11.65 18.55
CA GLU A 223 -4.21 12.39 19.73
C GLU A 223 -3.47 13.67 19.34
N ALA A 224 -2.63 13.60 18.31
CA ALA A 224 -1.94 14.77 17.76
C ALA A 224 -2.92 15.78 17.16
N PHE A 225 -3.89 15.30 16.38
CA PHE A 225 -4.92 16.16 15.78
C PHE A 225 -5.78 16.86 16.83
N ALA A 226 -6.14 16.18 17.92
CA ALA A 226 -6.87 16.81 19.03
C ALA A 226 -6.10 18.00 19.62
N GLN A 227 -4.79 17.94 19.71
CA GLN A 227 -3.97 19.08 20.12
C GLN A 227 -4.03 20.23 19.09
N VAL A 228 -4.02 19.93 17.80
CA VAL A 228 -4.15 20.93 16.73
C VAL A 228 -5.46 21.70 16.82
N LEU A 229 -6.57 21.04 17.21
CA LEU A 229 -7.86 21.69 17.38
C LEU A 229 -7.86 22.81 18.42
N THR A 230 -6.94 22.83 19.36
CA THR A 230 -6.82 23.94 20.35
C THR A 230 -6.46 25.28 19.70
N THR A 231 -5.71 25.26 18.59
CA THR A 231 -5.29 26.44 17.84
C THR A 231 -5.99 26.60 16.49
N HIS A 232 -6.51 25.50 15.96
CA HIS A 232 -7.21 25.43 14.66
C HIS A 232 -8.56 24.73 14.82
N PRO A 233 -9.54 25.35 15.49
CA PRO A 233 -10.80 24.69 15.86
C PRO A 233 -11.69 24.30 14.66
N GLN A 234 -11.40 24.84 13.46
CA GLN A 234 -12.11 24.49 12.21
C GLN A 234 -11.39 23.43 11.39
N ALA A 235 -10.24 22.92 11.88
CA ALA A 235 -9.48 21.89 11.17
C ALA A 235 -10.27 20.59 11.03
N GLN A 236 -9.99 19.87 9.94
CA GLN A 236 -10.51 18.51 9.74
C GLN A 236 -9.36 17.54 9.47
N LEU A 237 -9.48 16.33 10.05
CA LEU A 237 -8.63 15.18 9.76
C LEU A 237 -9.44 14.15 8.96
N VAL A 238 -8.99 13.84 7.76
CA VAL A 238 -9.59 12.81 6.90
C VAL A 238 -8.75 11.54 6.98
N ILE A 239 -9.34 10.45 7.47
CA ILE A 239 -8.72 9.12 7.48
C ILE A 239 -9.38 8.30 6.37
N ALA A 240 -8.79 8.29 5.19
CA ALA A 240 -9.32 7.64 3.99
C ALA A 240 -8.80 6.20 3.86
N GLY A 241 -9.66 5.23 4.13
CA GLY A 241 -9.33 3.81 3.99
C GLY A 241 -10.33 2.90 4.69
N GLY A 242 -10.38 1.66 4.26
CA GLY A 242 -11.28 0.63 4.81
C GLY A 242 -10.57 -0.38 5.72
N ALA A 243 -11.33 -1.36 6.17
CA ALA A 243 -10.83 -2.50 6.92
C ALA A 243 -9.87 -3.35 6.07
N THR A 244 -8.91 -3.99 6.72
CA THR A 244 -7.92 -4.87 6.07
C THR A 244 -8.30 -6.34 6.17
N LEU A 245 -7.41 -7.22 5.64
CA LEU A 245 -7.58 -8.67 5.73
C LEU A 245 -7.47 -9.17 7.18
N PHE A 246 -6.65 -8.48 7.99
CA PHE A 246 -6.45 -8.82 9.39
C PHE A 246 -7.52 -8.18 10.25
N ASP A 247 -7.94 -8.91 11.28
CA ASP A 247 -8.88 -8.40 12.28
C ASP A 247 -8.15 -7.45 13.24
N TYR A 248 -8.27 -6.16 12.97
CA TYR A 248 -7.81 -5.11 13.87
C TYR A 248 -8.97 -4.51 14.69
N GLU A 249 -10.05 -5.26 14.87
CA GLU A 249 -11.22 -4.79 15.62
C GLU A 249 -10.88 -4.29 17.04
N PRO A 250 -10.02 -4.96 17.84
CA PRO A 250 -9.60 -4.41 19.13
C PRO A 250 -8.92 -3.03 19.02
N TYR A 251 -8.10 -2.81 18.01
CA TYR A 251 -7.46 -1.52 17.78
C TYR A 251 -8.46 -0.46 17.31
N ARG A 252 -9.42 -0.83 16.46
CA ARG A 252 -10.50 0.06 16.03
C ARG A 252 -11.38 0.48 17.21
N GLN A 253 -11.73 -0.45 18.09
CA GLN A 253 -12.47 -0.16 19.32
C GLN A 253 -11.68 0.80 20.23
N ALA A 254 -10.37 0.58 20.38
CA ALA A 254 -9.50 1.48 21.13
C ALA A 254 -9.41 2.87 20.49
N PHE A 255 -9.38 2.98 19.16
CA PHE A 255 -9.44 4.26 18.45
C PHE A 255 -10.73 5.03 18.75
N PHE A 256 -11.89 4.39 18.66
CA PHE A 256 -13.17 5.05 18.96
C PHE A 256 -13.33 5.38 20.44
N ALA A 257 -12.85 4.52 21.34
CA ALA A 257 -12.82 4.80 22.77
C ALA A 257 -11.98 6.05 23.05
N ARG A 258 -10.78 6.14 22.44
CA ARG A 258 -9.90 7.29 22.57
C ARG A 258 -10.51 8.57 21.98
N ALA A 259 -11.18 8.48 20.84
CA ALA A 259 -11.92 9.61 20.27
C ALA A 259 -12.95 10.15 21.27
N LYS A 260 -13.76 9.27 21.87
CA LYS A 260 -14.78 9.64 22.86
C LYS A 260 -14.19 10.31 24.12
N GLU A 261 -13.03 9.88 24.57
CA GLU A 261 -12.32 10.56 25.67
C GLU A 261 -11.91 11.99 25.31
N LEU A 262 -11.35 12.18 24.11
CA LEU A 262 -10.90 13.46 23.60
C LEU A 262 -12.07 14.42 23.32
N GLU A 263 -13.25 13.92 22.98
CA GLU A 263 -14.48 14.71 22.77
C GLU A 263 -14.92 15.48 24.03
N GLN A 264 -14.54 15.02 25.22
CA GLN A 264 -14.83 15.74 26.47
C GLN A 264 -14.14 17.11 26.54
N GLN A 265 -13.01 17.27 25.84
CA GLN A 265 -12.22 18.50 25.83
C GLN A 265 -12.38 19.32 24.54
N HIS A 266 -12.63 18.65 23.42
CA HIS A 266 -12.62 19.28 22.09
C HIS A 266 -13.99 19.31 21.41
N GLY A 267 -15.05 18.79 22.05
CA GLY A 267 -16.37 18.60 21.42
C GLY A 267 -16.37 17.41 20.46
N PRO A 268 -17.47 17.20 19.71
CA PRO A 268 -17.63 16.04 18.84
C PRO A 268 -16.52 15.96 17.79
N LEU A 269 -15.80 14.83 17.76
CA LEU A 269 -14.71 14.60 16.81
C LEU A 269 -15.20 13.80 15.59
N ILE A 270 -15.71 12.58 15.84
CA ILE A 270 -16.08 11.67 14.74
C ILE A 270 -17.30 12.20 13.98
N GLY A 271 -17.14 12.34 12.66
CA GLY A 271 -18.19 12.88 11.78
C GLY A 271 -18.24 14.41 11.68
N GLN A 272 -17.41 15.12 12.44
CA GLN A 272 -17.26 16.58 12.36
C GLN A 272 -15.82 17.00 12.05
N SER A 273 -14.93 16.92 13.03
CA SER A 273 -13.52 17.27 12.85
C SER A 273 -12.69 16.07 12.35
N VAL A 274 -13.11 14.83 12.64
CA VAL A 274 -12.47 13.60 12.14
C VAL A 274 -13.43 12.87 11.21
N LEU A 275 -13.10 12.83 9.93
CA LEU A 275 -13.92 12.24 8.89
C LEU A 275 -13.37 10.88 8.48
N LEU A 276 -14.25 9.88 8.44
CA LEU A 276 -13.93 8.49 8.10
C LEU A 276 -14.73 8.08 6.84
N PRO A 277 -14.35 8.55 5.65
CA PRO A 277 -15.12 8.29 4.42
C PRO A 277 -15.07 6.81 3.97
N GLY A 278 -14.27 5.98 4.64
CA GLY A 278 -14.08 4.60 4.23
C GLY A 278 -13.17 4.48 3.01
N VAL A 279 -13.38 3.44 2.20
CA VAL A 279 -12.63 3.22 0.97
C VAL A 279 -13.03 4.27 -0.06
N ILE A 280 -12.05 5.03 -0.53
CA ILE A 280 -12.24 6.01 -1.60
C ILE A 280 -12.15 5.29 -2.95
N PRO A 281 -13.08 5.51 -3.88
CA PRO A 281 -12.95 5.05 -5.25
C PRO A 281 -11.61 5.49 -5.86
N ASP A 282 -10.98 4.63 -6.63
CA ASP A 282 -9.64 4.89 -7.17
C ASP A 282 -9.58 6.17 -8.03
N GLY A 283 -10.64 6.45 -8.77
CA GLY A 283 -10.75 7.67 -9.58
C GLY A 283 -10.88 8.96 -8.77
N ASP A 284 -11.39 8.89 -7.53
CA ASP A 284 -11.57 10.04 -6.65
C ASP A 284 -10.30 10.38 -5.84
N LEU A 285 -9.40 9.40 -5.67
CA LEU A 285 -8.23 9.53 -4.81
C LEU A 285 -7.30 10.70 -5.19
N PRO A 286 -6.97 10.94 -6.48
CA PRO A 286 -6.16 12.10 -6.85
C PRO A 286 -6.79 13.44 -6.50
N ALA A 287 -8.12 13.57 -6.67
CA ALA A 287 -8.84 14.78 -6.27
C ALA A 287 -8.87 14.95 -4.75
N LEU A 288 -8.97 13.85 -3.99
CA LEU A 288 -8.91 13.90 -2.52
C LEU A 288 -7.56 14.45 -2.01
N TYR A 289 -6.43 14.02 -2.60
CA TYR A 289 -5.14 14.62 -2.26
C TYR A 289 -5.14 16.13 -2.48
N ARG A 290 -5.67 16.62 -3.61
CA ARG A 290 -5.72 18.05 -3.92
C ARG A 290 -6.67 18.88 -3.05
N THR A 291 -7.57 18.24 -2.30
CA THR A 291 -8.45 18.94 -1.33
C THR A 291 -7.79 19.15 0.03
N ALA A 292 -6.67 18.50 0.30
CA ALA A 292 -5.96 18.60 1.57
C ALA A 292 -4.91 19.70 1.56
N ASP A 293 -4.59 20.22 2.75
CA ASP A 293 -3.52 21.20 2.98
C ASP A 293 -2.21 20.51 3.40
N VAL A 294 -2.31 19.39 4.15
CA VAL A 294 -1.16 18.64 4.65
C VAL A 294 -1.45 17.14 4.60
N PHE A 295 -0.50 16.37 4.16
CA PHE A 295 -0.56 14.90 4.21
C PHE A 295 0.17 14.36 5.44
N CYS A 296 -0.52 13.57 6.28
CA CYS A 296 -0.02 13.04 7.55
C CYS A 296 0.05 11.52 7.50
N PHE A 297 1.25 10.96 7.55
CA PHE A 297 1.45 9.51 7.50
C PHE A 297 2.52 9.02 8.48
N PRO A 298 2.30 9.17 9.82
CA PRO A 298 3.26 8.78 10.84
C PRO A 298 3.25 7.27 11.11
N SER A 299 3.25 6.47 10.04
CA SER A 299 3.18 5.01 10.11
C SER A 299 4.41 4.41 10.77
N THR A 300 4.21 3.41 11.65
CA THR A 300 5.29 2.73 12.38
C THR A 300 5.90 1.55 11.61
N LYS A 301 5.18 0.99 10.64
CA LYS A 301 5.67 -0.15 9.82
C LYS A 301 5.11 -0.07 8.40
N GLU A 302 5.98 0.04 7.42
CA GLU A 302 5.60 0.06 6.00
C GLU A 302 6.51 -0.80 5.14
N GLY A 303 5.95 -1.22 4.00
CA GLY A 303 6.74 -1.79 2.93
C GLY A 303 7.57 -0.73 2.21
N TRP A 304 6.88 0.34 1.80
CA TRP A 304 7.46 1.49 1.11
C TRP A 304 6.75 2.81 1.45
N GLY A 305 5.43 2.88 1.25
CA GLY A 305 4.65 4.10 1.44
C GLY A 305 4.31 4.79 0.11
N LEU A 306 3.65 4.08 -0.82
CA LEU A 306 3.18 4.64 -2.10
C LEU A 306 2.41 5.94 -1.92
N VAL A 307 1.55 6.00 -0.90
CA VAL A 307 0.72 7.16 -0.56
C VAL A 307 1.52 8.43 -0.27
N VAL A 308 2.78 8.30 0.18
CA VAL A 308 3.69 9.43 0.40
C VAL A 308 4.16 10.00 -0.94
N LEU A 309 4.50 9.15 -1.92
CA LEU A 309 4.85 9.60 -3.26
C LEU A 309 3.65 10.22 -3.98
N GLU A 310 2.44 9.69 -3.76
CA GLU A 310 1.18 10.24 -4.29
C GLU A 310 0.91 11.64 -3.73
N ALA A 311 1.12 11.85 -2.42
CA ALA A 311 1.00 13.15 -1.77
C ALA A 311 2.02 14.16 -2.32
N ILE A 312 3.29 13.76 -2.45
CA ILE A 312 4.35 14.58 -3.05
C ILE A 312 3.97 14.95 -4.49
N ALA A 313 3.53 14.00 -5.30
CA ALA A 313 3.12 14.24 -6.68
C ALA A 313 1.92 15.19 -6.77
N SER A 314 1.06 15.22 -5.75
CA SER A 314 -0.07 16.14 -5.62
C SER A 314 0.32 17.50 -5.01
N ALA A 315 1.62 17.75 -4.80
CA ALA A 315 2.19 18.98 -4.21
C ALA A 315 1.72 19.26 -2.78
N LEU A 316 1.54 18.22 -1.96
CA LEU A 316 1.25 18.39 -0.54
C LEU A 316 2.54 18.41 0.29
N PRO A 317 2.63 19.27 1.31
CA PRO A 317 3.62 19.08 2.37
C PRO A 317 3.34 17.78 3.11
N VAL A 318 4.40 16.99 3.35
CA VAL A 318 4.31 15.66 3.91
C VAL A 318 4.87 15.62 5.33
N ILE A 319 4.11 15.00 6.23
CA ILE A 319 4.55 14.59 7.56
C ILE A 319 4.62 13.07 7.57
N THR A 320 5.77 12.49 7.91
CA THR A 320 5.92 11.03 8.00
C THR A 320 6.90 10.63 9.09
N ALA A 321 6.98 9.33 9.41
CA ALA A 321 7.85 8.85 10.47
C ALA A 321 9.34 8.99 10.10
N ASN A 322 10.16 9.43 11.05
CA ASN A 322 11.62 9.51 10.93
C ASN A 322 12.27 8.12 11.07
N GLN A 323 11.92 7.22 10.16
CA GLN A 323 12.44 5.85 10.11
C GLN A 323 12.28 5.24 8.72
N PRO A 324 13.02 4.15 8.40
CA PRO A 324 12.80 3.41 7.17
C PRO A 324 11.37 2.85 7.05
N PRO A 325 10.81 2.82 5.82
CA PRO A 325 11.46 3.13 4.55
C PRO A 325 11.46 4.61 4.17
N PHE A 326 10.80 5.50 4.92
CA PHE A 326 10.63 6.91 4.53
C PHE A 326 11.98 7.64 4.44
N THR A 327 12.90 7.40 5.38
CA THR A 327 14.24 7.97 5.38
C THR A 327 15.17 7.42 4.29
N GLU A 328 14.73 6.41 3.53
CA GLU A 328 15.45 5.91 2.35
C GLU A 328 15.29 6.84 1.14
N PHE A 329 14.24 7.68 1.13
CA PHE A 329 13.94 8.55 0.00
C PHE A 329 13.56 9.98 0.37
N LEU A 330 13.41 10.29 1.67
CA LEU A 330 13.12 11.63 2.17
C LEU A 330 14.14 12.06 3.22
N ASN A 331 14.42 13.37 3.22
CA ASN A 331 15.22 14.04 4.23
C ASN A 331 14.44 15.22 4.85
N PRO A 332 14.96 15.89 5.91
CA PRO A 332 14.26 16.99 6.58
C PRO A 332 13.94 18.23 5.71
N ASP A 333 14.59 18.38 4.55
CA ASP A 333 14.26 19.46 3.62
C ASP A 333 13.05 19.12 2.74
N GLN A 334 12.68 17.84 2.65
CA GLN A 334 11.65 17.31 1.76
C GLN A 334 10.36 16.93 2.48
N ALA A 335 10.44 16.61 3.80
CA ALA A 335 9.30 16.24 4.62
C ALA A 335 9.54 16.60 6.09
N LEU A 336 8.49 16.78 6.85
CA LEU A 336 8.55 16.85 8.31
C LEU A 336 8.65 15.42 8.86
N LEU A 337 9.87 15.00 9.19
CA LEU A 337 10.18 13.69 9.72
C LEU A 337 10.00 13.69 11.26
N VAL A 338 9.04 12.92 11.75
CA VAL A 338 8.65 12.92 13.17
C VAL A 338 8.94 11.59 13.86
N ASN A 339 9.13 11.63 15.19
CA ASN A 339 9.02 10.43 16.01
C ASN A 339 7.55 9.97 16.00
N PRO A 340 7.21 8.80 15.42
CA PRO A 340 5.83 8.31 15.33
C PRO A 340 5.21 7.98 16.69
N ASP A 341 6.02 7.78 17.74
CA ASP A 341 5.54 7.47 19.08
C ASP A 341 5.16 8.73 19.88
N SER A 342 5.44 9.94 19.36
CA SER A 342 5.15 11.21 20.03
C SER A 342 3.98 11.94 19.36
N ALA A 343 2.82 11.99 20.03
CA ALA A 343 1.69 12.80 19.57
C ALA A 343 2.07 14.29 19.51
N ASP A 344 2.86 14.77 20.45
CA ASP A 344 3.31 16.17 20.50
C ASP A 344 4.18 16.53 19.28
N ALA A 345 5.10 15.64 18.89
CA ALA A 345 5.94 15.85 17.72
C ALA A 345 5.10 15.83 16.42
N ILE A 346 4.12 14.94 16.33
CA ILE A 346 3.18 14.88 15.20
C ILE A 346 2.34 16.16 15.15
N ALA A 347 1.77 16.61 16.28
CA ALA A 347 0.97 17.82 16.38
C ALA A 347 1.77 19.08 16.00
N ALA A 348 2.99 19.21 16.53
CA ALA A 348 3.88 20.31 16.18
C ALA A 348 4.21 20.35 14.67
N ALA A 349 4.44 19.18 14.06
CA ALA A 349 4.65 19.05 12.62
C ALA A 349 3.38 19.40 11.83
N MET A 350 2.19 19.00 12.30
CA MET A 350 0.92 19.36 11.66
C MET A 350 0.75 20.88 11.60
N VAL A 351 1.01 21.58 12.69
CA VAL A 351 0.95 23.05 12.74
C VAL A 351 2.05 23.66 11.86
N ALA A 352 3.30 23.17 11.93
CA ALA A 352 4.39 23.67 11.11
C ALA A 352 4.15 23.49 9.59
N GLY A 353 3.48 22.40 9.20
CA GLY A 353 3.13 22.13 7.80
C GLY A 353 2.10 23.11 7.21
N LEU A 354 1.40 23.88 8.05
CA LEU A 354 0.47 24.95 7.63
C LEU A 354 1.17 26.28 7.37
N ASP A 355 2.41 26.45 7.86
CA ASP A 355 3.18 27.66 7.57
C ASP A 355 3.53 27.69 6.07
N ALA A 356 3.19 28.81 5.42
CA ALA A 356 3.32 28.96 3.97
C ALA A 356 4.77 28.83 3.47
N GLU A 357 5.75 29.32 4.23
CA GLU A 357 7.17 29.24 3.86
C GLU A 357 7.68 27.81 4.00
N VAL A 358 7.30 27.14 5.11
CA VAL A 358 7.62 25.74 5.35
C VAL A 358 6.99 24.83 4.29
N ALA A 359 5.69 24.99 4.03
CA ALA A 359 4.97 24.23 3.02
C ALA A 359 5.58 24.40 1.63
N HIS A 360 5.83 25.66 1.22
CA HIS A 360 6.43 25.96 -0.09
C HIS A 360 7.82 25.31 -0.23
N ARG A 361 8.67 25.43 0.78
CA ARG A 361 10.01 24.81 0.80
C ARG A 361 9.93 23.30 0.68
N LEU A 362 9.10 22.63 1.50
CA LEU A 362 8.95 21.18 1.52
C LEU A 362 8.45 20.67 0.17
N VAL A 363 7.40 21.29 -0.38
CA VAL A 363 6.84 20.94 -1.69
C VAL A 363 7.89 21.12 -2.79
N GLY A 364 8.60 22.26 -2.82
CA GLY A 364 9.63 22.53 -3.82
C GLY A 364 10.76 21.50 -3.81
N HIS A 365 11.24 21.11 -2.63
CA HIS A 365 12.34 20.15 -2.51
C HIS A 365 11.87 18.69 -2.71
N SER A 366 10.66 18.33 -2.29
CA SER A 366 10.17 16.96 -2.43
C SER A 366 9.88 16.58 -3.88
N GLN A 367 9.56 17.54 -4.77
CA GLN A 367 9.38 17.26 -6.20
C GLN A 367 10.64 16.62 -6.85
N ALA A 368 11.83 16.93 -6.34
CA ALA A 368 13.08 16.33 -6.83
C ALA A 368 13.20 14.83 -6.58
N VAL A 369 12.35 14.26 -5.71
CA VAL A 369 12.29 12.82 -5.44
C VAL A 369 11.62 12.06 -6.59
N LEU A 370 10.57 12.63 -7.19
CA LEU A 370 9.68 11.95 -8.13
C LEU A 370 10.37 11.33 -9.36
N PRO A 371 11.37 11.97 -10.03
CA PRO A 371 12.07 11.38 -11.17
C PRO A 371 12.79 10.07 -10.85
N HIS A 372 13.10 9.82 -9.58
CA HIS A 372 13.78 8.60 -9.14
C HIS A 372 12.83 7.42 -8.96
N TYR A 373 11.52 7.69 -8.84
CA TYR A 373 10.49 6.70 -8.51
C TYR A 373 9.39 6.69 -9.57
N SER A 374 9.70 6.10 -10.72
CA SER A 374 8.74 5.86 -11.81
C SER A 374 8.47 4.37 -12.00
N TRP A 375 7.26 4.04 -12.46
CA TRP A 375 6.91 2.65 -12.76
C TRP A 375 7.69 2.08 -13.95
N GLN A 376 8.10 2.92 -14.90
CA GLN A 376 8.98 2.53 -16.02
C GLN A 376 10.36 2.10 -15.51
N LYS A 377 10.90 2.81 -14.51
CA LYS A 377 12.17 2.44 -13.88
C LYS A 377 12.02 1.14 -13.08
N SER A 378 10.92 1.00 -12.33
CA SER A 378 10.56 -0.24 -11.63
C SER A 378 10.49 -1.42 -12.59
N ALA A 379 9.73 -1.29 -13.69
CA ALA A 379 9.60 -2.34 -14.70
C ALA A 379 10.96 -2.72 -15.32
N SER A 380 11.82 -1.73 -15.61
CA SER A 380 13.16 -1.97 -16.14
C SER A 380 14.04 -2.78 -15.18
N LEU A 381 13.96 -2.50 -13.86
CA LEU A 381 14.67 -3.27 -12.83
C LEU A 381 14.14 -4.71 -12.77
N HIS A 382 12.81 -4.90 -12.76
CA HIS A 382 12.22 -6.23 -12.79
C HIS A 382 12.67 -7.03 -14.03
N LEU A 383 12.65 -6.42 -15.21
CA LEU A 383 13.09 -7.06 -16.46
C LEU A 383 14.56 -7.46 -16.43
N ALA A 384 15.44 -6.64 -15.84
CA ALA A 384 16.84 -7.00 -15.68
C ALA A 384 16.98 -8.29 -14.87
N HIS A 385 16.21 -8.44 -13.79
CA HIS A 385 16.22 -9.64 -12.96
C HIS A 385 15.50 -10.83 -13.59
N TYR A 386 14.37 -10.63 -14.28
CA TYR A 386 13.69 -11.73 -14.98
C TYR A 386 14.59 -12.40 -16.02
N ARG A 387 15.39 -11.60 -16.73
CA ARG A 387 16.34 -12.12 -17.74
C ARG A 387 17.47 -12.98 -17.19
N THR A 388 17.70 -12.97 -15.89
CA THR A 388 18.69 -13.88 -15.29
C THR A 388 18.15 -15.29 -15.06
N LEU A 389 16.85 -15.49 -15.25
CA LEU A 389 16.17 -16.77 -15.03
C LEU A 389 15.89 -17.56 -16.32
N ILE A 390 16.07 -16.94 -17.49
CA ILE A 390 15.69 -17.49 -18.80
C ILE A 390 16.84 -17.53 -19.77
#